data_0f199520fa224b84f62e03df471a1c4d
#
_entry.id   0f199520fa224b84f62e03df471a1c4d
#
_cell.length_a   1.000
_cell.length_b   1.000
_cell.length_c   1.000
_cell.angle_alpha   90.00
_cell.angle_beta   90.00
_cell.angle_gamma   90.00
#
_symmetry.space_group_name_H-M   'P 1'
#
loop_
_entity.id
_entity.type
_entity.pdbx_description
1 polymer ?
#
loop_
_entity_poly.entity_id
_entity_poly.type
_entity_poly.pdbx_seq_one_letter_code
_entity_poly.pdbx_strand_id
1 'polypeptide(L)'
;NITAKLGNSMAGQEQTTAVPDAATTADISALPTQTTSTSQNIPDVINVAAQIPQDDGISTQLSGEGGYQAPDENSINVPGKVSGLNGLEVVEGKGTEITDHKAQELKQTLGKGNTGDGLTFDEVIYPYYQMLNDTGKALYRQIYANAQDLRKNFAPVEAVSPAQLRNAFMAVCNDHPELFWMNTAYGYQYAPDGSIAEIDLSFNITATQMDTAKAAFEAGAKEILDQTYGKYTDYDKEAAVHDAILDSVVYDKNAPVNQSAYSALVNGRTVCAGYARAFQYIMQQLGIPCYYVEGHAGENHAWNIVKLDDGYYNVDTTWDDTNPNTYDYFNCSDADYSKNHVRRELSVYLPPCNGTKYRNLEENTQPEQDNNTQDIVYVGYVTPTQTTTPSQSTTTTTTTTTQTTTPDTTTTGQTTTSDSTTTSGTTTQTRITAHAVSNAAGSTDTISALDDYYVDCLSHILDSNSNPVTFTNVVSDETLWKKIVKAYEKGDFEEGYAIRALVEKHMGSCTVDVTGTLQSDGTYKVTHTFTMR
;
A
#
# COMPACT_ATOMS: atom_id res chain seq x y z
N ASN A 1 -26.28 -14.21 -14.91
CA ASN A 1 -26.57 -14.28 -13.49
C ASN A 1 -25.32 -14.73 -12.75
N ILE A 2 -24.98 -14.02 -11.72
CA ILE A 2 -23.84 -14.34 -10.86
C ILE A 2 -24.42 -14.66 -9.50
N THR A 3 -24.04 -15.80 -8.95
CA THR A 3 -24.34 -16.17 -7.57
C THR A 3 -23.03 -16.31 -6.83
N ALA A 4 -22.82 -15.49 -5.83
CA ALA A 4 -21.70 -15.57 -4.92
C ALA A 4 -22.20 -16.10 -3.57
N LYS A 5 -21.53 -17.09 -3.03
CA LYS A 5 -21.82 -17.66 -1.72
C LYS A 5 -20.66 -17.44 -0.79
N LEU A 6 -20.90 -16.70 0.27
CA LEU A 6 -19.99 -16.63 1.38
C LEU A 6 -20.13 -17.91 2.22
N GLY A 7 -19.10 -18.71 2.21
CA GLY A 7 -19.02 -19.82 3.17
C GLY A 7 -18.56 -19.26 4.52
N ASN A 8 -19.21 -19.61 5.55
CA ASN A 8 -18.87 -19.55 7.00
C ASN A 8 -17.65 -18.75 7.48
N SER A 9 -17.32 -17.63 6.87
CA SER A 9 -16.17 -16.84 7.34
C SER A 9 -16.41 -16.15 8.69
N MET A 10 -17.67 -16.08 9.12
CA MET A 10 -18.05 -15.43 10.37
C MET A 10 -18.82 -16.34 11.35
N ALA A 11 -19.02 -17.63 11.03
CA ALA A 11 -19.61 -18.56 11.99
C ALA A 11 -18.61 -18.78 13.13
N GLY A 12 -18.88 -18.18 14.27
CA GLY A 12 -18.07 -18.07 15.46
C GLY A 12 -17.11 -19.24 15.66
N GLN A 13 -15.87 -18.97 15.54
CA GLN A 13 -14.86 -19.82 16.09
C GLN A 13 -14.85 -19.70 17.61
N GLU A 14 -15.91 -20.15 18.25
CA GLU A 14 -15.78 -20.88 19.48
C GLU A 14 -15.56 -22.37 19.17
N GLN A 15 -14.64 -22.67 18.28
CA GLN A 15 -13.81 -23.83 18.45
C GLN A 15 -12.50 -23.30 19.01
N THR A 16 -12.28 -23.55 20.30
CA THR A 16 -10.97 -23.83 20.83
C THR A 16 -10.40 -25.03 20.06
N THR A 17 -10.13 -24.88 18.79
CA THR A 17 -9.02 -25.57 18.22
C THR A 17 -7.86 -24.94 18.94
N ALA A 18 -7.23 -25.70 19.84
CA ALA A 18 -5.85 -25.46 20.17
C ALA A 18 -5.21 -24.93 18.89
N VAL A 19 -4.83 -23.66 18.89
CA VAL A 19 -3.89 -23.11 17.94
C VAL A 19 -2.86 -24.21 17.86
N PRO A 20 -2.63 -24.88 16.70
CA PRO A 20 -1.53 -25.82 16.59
C PRO A 20 -0.36 -24.98 17.02
N ASP A 21 0.15 -25.33 18.17
CA ASP A 21 1.19 -24.65 18.95
C ASP A 21 2.14 -24.02 17.96
N ALA A 22 2.08 -22.71 17.86
CA ALA A 22 2.72 -21.86 16.89
C ALA A 22 3.09 -22.66 15.65
N ALA A 23 2.25 -22.62 14.63
CA ALA A 23 2.61 -23.14 13.33
C ALA A 23 4.06 -22.80 13.21
N THR A 24 4.90 -23.78 13.39
CA THR A 24 6.32 -23.60 13.57
C THR A 24 6.69 -22.49 12.62
N THR A 25 6.81 -21.29 13.15
CA THR A 25 7.32 -20.15 12.41
C THR A 25 8.47 -20.74 11.65
N ALA A 26 8.35 -20.80 10.31
CA ALA A 26 9.39 -21.43 9.51
C ALA A 26 10.67 -20.94 10.14
N ASP A 27 11.43 -21.85 10.77
CA ASP A 27 12.44 -21.45 11.74
C ASP A 27 13.53 -20.68 11.00
N ILE A 28 13.27 -19.39 10.81
CA ILE A 28 14.18 -18.47 10.13
C ILE A 28 15.44 -18.25 10.99
N SER A 29 15.38 -18.61 12.29
CA SER A 29 16.57 -18.65 13.11
C SER A 29 17.59 -19.68 12.65
N ALA A 30 17.17 -20.67 11.85
CA ALA A 30 18.04 -21.61 11.17
C ALA A 30 18.54 -21.15 9.80
N LEU A 31 18.06 -19.99 9.30
CA LEU A 31 18.64 -19.38 8.11
C LEU A 31 20.04 -18.85 8.45
N PRO A 32 21.00 -19.00 7.55
CA PRO A 32 22.36 -18.55 7.83
C PRO A 32 22.32 -17.08 8.24
N THR A 33 22.78 -16.81 9.45
CA THR A 33 23.07 -15.45 9.89
C THR A 33 24.00 -14.86 8.85
N GLN A 34 23.59 -13.77 8.23
CA GLN A 34 24.51 -13.00 7.40
C GLN A 34 25.69 -12.66 8.32
N THR A 35 26.83 -13.25 8.02
CA THR A 35 28.08 -12.82 8.65
C THR A 35 28.26 -11.39 8.22
N THR A 36 28.22 -10.48 9.18
CA THR A 36 28.63 -9.09 8.99
C THR A 36 29.97 -9.10 8.25
N SER A 37 29.92 -8.87 6.95
CA SER A 37 31.13 -8.59 6.21
C SER A 37 31.57 -7.23 6.67
N THR A 38 32.67 -7.21 7.41
CA THR A 38 33.45 -6.00 7.67
C THR A 38 33.62 -5.28 6.35
N SER A 39 33.16 -4.03 6.31
CA SER A 39 33.39 -3.07 5.25
C SER A 39 34.84 -3.19 4.76
N GLN A 40 35.05 -3.95 3.71
CA GLN A 40 36.25 -3.83 2.91
C GLN A 40 35.91 -2.86 1.81
N ASN A 41 36.70 -1.79 1.75
CA ASN A 41 36.70 -0.82 0.67
C ASN A 41 36.51 -1.57 -0.64
N ILE A 42 35.36 -1.36 -1.29
CA ILE A 42 35.15 -1.76 -2.67
C ILE A 42 36.23 -1.01 -3.44
N PRO A 43 37.13 -1.69 -4.17
CA PRO A 43 37.96 -0.98 -5.12
C PRO A 43 37.01 -0.21 -6.04
N ASP A 44 37.27 1.06 -6.22
CA ASP A 44 36.60 1.87 -7.23
C ASP A 44 36.36 1.00 -8.44
N VAL A 45 35.08 0.98 -8.92
CA VAL A 45 34.68 0.23 -10.10
C VAL A 45 35.74 0.47 -11.16
N ILE A 46 36.58 -0.54 -11.33
CA ILE A 46 37.73 -0.45 -12.18
C ILE A 46 37.22 -0.06 -13.55
N ASN A 47 37.78 0.98 -14.05
CA ASN A 47 37.64 1.60 -15.34
C ASN A 47 37.74 0.53 -16.48
N VAL A 48 36.69 -0.29 -16.64
CA VAL A 48 36.49 -1.17 -17.81
C VAL A 48 35.72 -0.42 -18.90
N ALA A 49 35.76 0.87 -18.84
CA ALA A 49 34.88 1.80 -19.52
C ALA A 49 35.21 2.09 -20.98
N ALA A 50 35.91 1.23 -21.68
CA ALA A 50 36.29 1.61 -23.05
C ALA A 50 35.37 1.10 -24.18
N GLN A 51 34.41 0.18 -23.94
CA GLN A 51 33.64 -0.41 -25.02
C GLN A 51 32.15 -0.73 -24.72
N ILE A 52 31.67 -0.55 -23.49
CA ILE A 52 30.24 -0.66 -23.24
C ILE A 52 29.64 0.74 -23.28
N PRO A 53 28.46 0.97 -23.87
CA PRO A 53 27.75 2.22 -23.73
C PRO A 53 27.69 2.59 -22.23
N GLN A 54 27.97 3.85 -21.89
CA GLN A 54 27.86 4.38 -20.52
C GLN A 54 26.39 4.47 -20.07
N ASP A 55 25.57 3.53 -20.50
CA ASP A 55 24.17 3.39 -20.14
C ASP A 55 24.11 2.59 -18.84
N ASP A 56 23.60 3.21 -17.80
CA ASP A 56 23.38 2.60 -16.47
C ASP A 56 21.98 1.98 -16.31
N GLY A 57 21.19 1.94 -17.39
CA GLY A 57 19.83 1.39 -17.39
C GLY A 57 18.77 2.35 -16.89
N ILE A 58 19.11 3.59 -16.57
CA ILE A 58 18.17 4.61 -16.10
C ILE A 58 17.63 5.42 -17.30
N SER A 59 16.36 5.79 -17.24
CA SER A 59 15.75 6.65 -18.25
C SER A 59 16.27 8.07 -18.17
N THR A 60 16.69 8.64 -19.31
CA THR A 60 17.16 10.02 -19.40
C THR A 60 16.09 11.08 -19.13
N GLN A 61 14.84 10.68 -18.99
CA GLN A 61 13.71 11.60 -18.73
C GLN A 61 13.56 11.98 -17.25
N LEU A 62 14.34 11.37 -16.34
CA LEU A 62 14.24 11.62 -14.89
C LEU A 62 14.90 12.92 -14.42
N SER A 63 15.64 13.62 -15.27
CA SER A 63 16.30 14.88 -14.96
C SER A 63 15.38 16.11 -15.10
N GLY A 64 14.09 15.98 -14.72
CA GLY A 64 13.12 17.08 -14.81
C GLY A 64 13.39 18.21 -13.82
N GLU A 65 13.10 19.45 -14.22
CA GLU A 65 13.12 20.62 -13.33
C GLU A 65 12.14 20.40 -12.15
N GLY A 66 12.59 20.64 -10.91
CA GLY A 66 11.78 20.57 -9.70
C GLY A 66 11.81 19.24 -8.94
N GLY A 67 12.79 18.37 -9.23
CA GLY A 67 13.03 17.14 -8.46
C GLY A 67 13.57 17.39 -7.05
N TYR A 68 13.76 16.30 -6.31
CA TYR A 68 14.38 16.33 -4.98
C TYR A 68 15.73 17.03 -4.97
N GLN A 69 15.96 17.91 -4.00
CA GLN A 69 17.22 18.60 -3.78
C GLN A 69 17.88 18.01 -2.54
N ALA A 70 18.96 17.24 -2.74
CA ALA A 70 19.69 16.64 -1.64
C ALA A 70 20.33 17.71 -0.75
N PRO A 71 20.14 17.68 0.57
CA PRO A 71 20.89 18.51 1.50
C PRO A 71 22.36 18.05 1.56
N ASP A 72 23.25 18.91 2.09
CA ASP A 72 24.62 18.50 2.38
C ASP A 72 24.62 17.51 3.55
N GLU A 73 25.08 16.29 3.31
CA GLU A 73 25.15 15.22 4.33
C GLU A 73 25.96 15.64 5.56
N ASN A 74 26.94 16.54 5.42
CA ASN A 74 27.72 17.05 6.55
C ASN A 74 26.92 18.04 7.41
N SER A 75 25.80 18.54 6.93
CA SER A 75 24.94 19.49 7.65
C SER A 75 23.83 18.82 8.43
N ILE A 76 23.58 17.54 8.23
CA ILE A 76 22.50 16.83 8.94
C ILE A 76 22.82 16.62 10.41
N ASN A 77 21.78 16.68 11.24
CA ASN A 77 21.89 16.47 12.67
C ASN A 77 20.90 15.42 13.14
N VAL A 78 21.39 14.26 13.53
CA VAL A 78 20.57 13.15 14.02
C VAL A 78 20.23 13.38 15.50
N PRO A 79 18.94 13.45 15.87
CA PRO A 79 18.55 13.58 17.25
C PRO A 79 19.02 12.38 18.11
N GLY A 80 19.49 12.67 19.31
CA GLY A 80 20.06 11.63 20.20
C GLY A 80 19.09 10.49 20.52
N LYS A 81 17.76 10.75 20.57
CA LYS A 81 16.72 9.75 20.87
C LYS A 81 16.60 8.64 19.82
N VAL A 82 16.96 8.96 18.58
CA VAL A 82 16.88 8.04 17.42
C VAL A 82 18.27 7.63 16.90
N SER A 83 19.33 8.13 17.53
CA SER A 83 20.70 7.77 17.17
C SER A 83 20.93 6.27 17.33
N GLY A 84 21.40 5.63 16.26
CA GLY A 84 21.63 4.19 16.21
C GLY A 84 20.42 3.34 15.81
N LEU A 85 19.28 3.94 15.52
CA LEU A 85 18.10 3.28 14.91
C LEU A 85 18.23 3.19 13.39
N ASN A 86 19.41 2.87 12.92
CA ASN A 86 19.77 2.67 11.53
C ASN A 86 20.12 1.19 11.32
N GLY A 87 20.61 0.78 10.19
CA GLY A 87 21.00 -0.62 9.96
C GLY A 87 20.61 -1.13 8.59
N LEU A 88 20.44 -0.20 7.65
CA LEU A 88 20.25 -0.53 6.26
C LEU A 88 21.54 -1.16 5.71
N GLU A 89 21.40 -2.36 5.15
CA GLU A 89 22.40 -2.99 4.29
C GLU A 89 22.13 -2.56 2.84
N VAL A 90 23.12 -1.94 2.23
CA VAL A 90 22.98 -1.52 0.82
C VAL A 90 23.00 -2.72 -0.12
N VAL A 91 22.38 -2.59 -1.27
CA VAL A 91 22.42 -3.60 -2.34
C VAL A 91 23.86 -3.81 -2.80
N GLU A 92 24.37 -5.04 -2.73
CA GLU A 92 25.75 -5.37 -3.07
C GLU A 92 25.82 -6.43 -4.17
N GLY A 93 26.50 -6.10 -5.26
CA GLY A 93 26.82 -7.02 -6.35
C GLY A 93 28.28 -7.47 -6.32
N LYS A 94 28.52 -8.78 -6.37
CA LYS A 94 29.87 -9.34 -6.43
C LYS A 94 30.17 -9.92 -7.81
N GLY A 95 30.98 -9.23 -8.59
CA GLY A 95 31.38 -9.62 -9.93
C GLY A 95 32.64 -10.48 -9.96
N THR A 96 32.68 -11.39 -10.93
CA THR A 96 33.88 -12.20 -11.26
C THR A 96 34.11 -12.15 -12.75
N GLU A 97 35.28 -11.67 -13.18
CA GLU A 97 35.67 -11.73 -14.59
C GLU A 97 36.00 -13.17 -15.02
N ILE A 98 35.51 -13.55 -16.18
CA ILE A 98 35.72 -14.86 -16.78
C ILE A 98 36.21 -14.70 -18.24
N THR A 99 36.72 -15.75 -18.83
CA THR A 99 37.15 -15.72 -20.24
C THR A 99 35.94 -15.65 -21.19
N ASP A 100 36.15 -15.12 -22.40
CA ASP A 100 35.09 -15.10 -23.45
C ASP A 100 34.50 -16.47 -23.72
N HIS A 101 35.36 -17.50 -23.79
CA HIS A 101 34.90 -18.88 -23.99
C HIS A 101 33.95 -19.32 -22.86
N LYS A 102 34.32 -19.06 -21.61
CA LYS A 102 33.49 -19.40 -20.45
C LYS A 102 32.19 -18.60 -20.43
N ALA A 103 32.23 -17.33 -20.79
CA ALA A 103 31.03 -16.49 -20.89
C ALA A 103 30.04 -17.02 -21.93
N GLN A 104 30.53 -17.45 -23.10
CA GLN A 104 29.69 -18.05 -24.14
C GLN A 104 29.11 -19.39 -23.68
N GLU A 105 29.89 -20.23 -23.02
CA GLU A 105 29.44 -21.50 -22.43
C GLU A 105 28.31 -21.26 -21.43
N LEU A 106 28.45 -20.32 -20.50
CA LEU A 106 27.43 -19.99 -19.51
C LEU A 106 26.13 -19.49 -20.15
N LYS A 107 26.22 -18.56 -21.09
CA LYS A 107 25.04 -18.04 -21.82
C LYS A 107 24.26 -19.15 -22.53
N GLN A 108 24.94 -20.20 -23.02
CA GLN A 108 24.31 -21.33 -23.67
C GLN A 108 23.73 -22.36 -22.70
N THR A 109 24.43 -22.64 -21.59
CA THR A 109 24.07 -23.71 -20.65
C THR A 109 23.05 -23.29 -19.61
N LEU A 110 23.11 -22.06 -19.09
CA LEU A 110 22.18 -21.56 -18.08
C LEU A 110 20.80 -21.24 -18.65
N GLY A 111 20.75 -20.73 -19.88
CA GLY A 111 19.54 -20.13 -20.43
C GLY A 111 19.11 -18.88 -19.65
N LYS A 112 18.03 -18.29 -20.11
CA LYS A 112 17.52 -17.00 -19.57
C LYS A 112 16.61 -17.17 -18.35
N GLY A 113 16.25 -18.40 -18.00
CA GLY A 113 15.23 -18.65 -16.98
C GLY A 113 13.86 -18.12 -17.39
N ASN A 114 13.13 -17.61 -16.42
CA ASN A 114 11.89 -16.92 -16.67
C ASN A 114 12.21 -15.46 -17.07
N THR A 115 11.88 -15.09 -18.30
CA THR A 115 12.19 -13.75 -18.83
C THR A 115 11.27 -12.67 -18.30
N GLY A 116 10.15 -13.06 -17.69
CA GLY A 116 9.13 -12.13 -17.22
C GLY A 116 8.37 -11.44 -18.37
N ASP A 117 8.46 -11.97 -19.61
CA ASP A 117 7.71 -11.44 -20.75
C ASP A 117 6.21 -11.45 -20.42
N GLY A 118 5.54 -10.34 -20.66
CA GLY A 118 4.13 -10.16 -20.31
C GLY A 118 3.84 -9.69 -18.89
N LEU A 119 4.83 -9.60 -18.00
CA LEU A 119 4.67 -8.89 -16.73
C LEU A 119 4.56 -7.38 -16.98
N THR A 120 3.59 -6.78 -16.32
CA THR A 120 3.39 -5.33 -16.34
C THR A 120 3.33 -4.83 -14.91
N PHE A 121 3.98 -3.72 -14.64
CA PHE A 121 4.00 -3.08 -13.33
C PHE A 121 3.40 -1.69 -13.45
N ASP A 122 2.50 -1.36 -12.52
CA ASP A 122 1.92 -0.03 -12.44
C ASP A 122 3.01 0.97 -12.01
N GLU A 123 3.28 1.95 -12.84
CA GLU A 123 4.38 2.92 -12.63
C GLU A 123 4.13 3.85 -11.43
N VAL A 124 2.89 3.95 -10.96
CA VAL A 124 2.56 4.71 -9.75
C VAL A 124 2.84 3.91 -8.48
N ILE A 125 2.67 2.59 -8.52
CA ILE A 125 2.95 1.71 -7.38
C ILE A 125 4.43 1.28 -7.36
N TYR A 126 5.04 1.10 -8.55
CA TYR A 126 6.41 0.63 -8.73
C TYR A 126 7.29 1.71 -9.37
N PRO A 127 7.65 2.79 -8.64
CA PRO A 127 8.35 3.95 -9.21
C PRO A 127 9.75 3.62 -9.69
N TYR A 128 10.42 2.66 -9.08
CA TYR A 128 11.76 2.26 -9.50
C TYR A 128 11.76 1.54 -10.85
N TYR A 129 10.72 0.76 -11.15
CA TYR A 129 10.50 0.21 -12.50
C TYR A 129 10.36 1.34 -13.53
N GLN A 130 9.61 2.37 -13.19
CA GLN A 130 9.41 3.52 -14.08
C GLN A 130 10.73 4.26 -14.39
N MET A 131 11.66 4.32 -13.43
CA MET A 131 12.95 5.00 -13.60
C MET A 131 13.85 4.34 -14.65
N LEU A 132 13.62 3.07 -14.97
CA LEU A 132 14.47 2.30 -15.87
C LEU A 132 14.15 2.57 -17.33
N ASN A 133 15.18 2.49 -18.19
CA ASN A 133 15.00 2.42 -19.63
C ASN A 133 14.53 1.02 -20.07
N ASP A 134 14.32 0.81 -21.36
CA ASP A 134 13.76 -0.45 -21.87
C ASP A 134 14.61 -1.68 -21.51
N THR A 135 15.94 -1.58 -21.61
CA THR A 135 16.87 -2.64 -21.21
C THR A 135 16.82 -2.90 -19.70
N GLY A 136 16.81 -1.84 -18.91
CA GLY A 136 16.64 -1.94 -17.45
C GLY A 136 15.30 -2.56 -17.07
N LYS A 137 14.21 -2.17 -17.72
CA LYS A 137 12.86 -2.75 -17.51
C LYS A 137 12.79 -4.24 -17.91
N ALA A 138 13.46 -4.65 -18.99
CA ALA A 138 13.53 -6.05 -19.37
C ALA A 138 14.29 -6.88 -18.33
N LEU A 139 15.41 -6.37 -17.86
CA LEU A 139 16.21 -7.02 -16.81
C LEU A 139 15.46 -7.08 -15.46
N TYR A 140 14.78 -6.02 -15.08
CA TYR A 140 13.93 -5.97 -13.89
C TYR A 140 12.87 -7.07 -13.92
N ARG A 141 12.11 -7.20 -15.02
CA ARG A 141 11.11 -8.27 -15.18
C ARG A 141 11.73 -9.66 -15.06
N GLN A 142 12.90 -9.85 -15.67
CA GLN A 142 13.61 -11.14 -15.60
C GLN A 142 14.10 -11.45 -14.17
N ILE A 143 14.66 -10.49 -13.45
CA ILE A 143 15.09 -10.67 -12.05
C ILE A 143 13.89 -11.02 -11.19
N TYR A 144 12.80 -10.24 -11.27
CA TYR A 144 11.59 -10.49 -10.52
C TYR A 144 11.02 -11.89 -10.77
N ALA A 145 10.86 -12.28 -12.04
CA ALA A 145 10.32 -13.58 -12.41
C ALA A 145 11.17 -14.75 -11.93
N ASN A 146 12.52 -14.65 -12.05
CA ASN A 146 13.42 -15.69 -11.54
C ASN A 146 13.46 -15.73 -10.00
N ALA A 147 13.29 -14.60 -9.33
CA ALA A 147 13.15 -14.55 -7.87
C ALA A 147 11.87 -15.24 -7.40
N GLN A 148 10.75 -15.05 -8.10
CA GLN A 148 9.50 -15.77 -7.84
C GLN A 148 9.65 -17.28 -8.02
N ASP A 149 10.41 -17.71 -9.03
CA ASP A 149 10.67 -19.12 -9.32
C ASP A 149 11.80 -19.74 -8.46
N LEU A 150 12.41 -18.99 -7.52
CA LEU A 150 13.60 -19.38 -6.76
C LEU A 150 14.76 -19.84 -7.65
N ARG A 151 14.83 -19.31 -8.86
CA ARG A 151 15.89 -19.64 -9.80
C ARG A 151 17.12 -18.78 -9.53
N LYS A 152 18.18 -19.40 -9.08
CA LYS A 152 19.42 -18.70 -8.70
C LYS A 152 20.17 -18.14 -9.91
N ASN A 153 20.45 -19.02 -10.87
CA ASN A 153 21.40 -18.75 -11.94
C ASN A 153 20.72 -18.66 -13.29
N PHE A 154 20.97 -17.59 -14.02
CA PHE A 154 20.46 -17.38 -15.37
C PHE A 154 21.32 -16.37 -16.14
N ALA A 155 21.28 -16.45 -17.47
CA ALA A 155 21.88 -15.45 -18.34
C ALA A 155 20.90 -14.30 -18.59
N PRO A 156 21.34 -13.03 -18.67
CA PRO A 156 20.45 -11.91 -18.95
C PRO A 156 19.81 -12.02 -20.35
N VAL A 157 18.60 -11.46 -20.50
CA VAL A 157 17.84 -11.46 -21.77
C VAL A 157 18.56 -10.71 -22.87
N GLU A 158 19.29 -9.66 -22.51
CA GLU A 158 20.08 -8.79 -23.37
C GLU A 158 21.50 -8.66 -22.85
N ALA A 159 22.38 -8.09 -23.64
CA ALA A 159 23.72 -7.74 -23.18
C ALA A 159 23.63 -6.54 -22.24
N VAL A 160 24.00 -6.72 -20.98
CA VAL A 160 23.92 -5.70 -19.93
C VAL A 160 25.26 -5.53 -19.22
N SER A 161 25.51 -4.35 -18.72
CA SER A 161 26.66 -3.99 -17.90
C SER A 161 26.41 -4.26 -16.41
N PRO A 162 27.46 -4.30 -15.57
CA PRO A 162 27.30 -4.36 -14.12
C PRO A 162 26.50 -3.19 -13.54
N ALA A 163 26.58 -2.00 -14.12
CA ALA A 163 25.82 -0.82 -13.69
C ALA A 163 24.32 -1.00 -13.97
N GLN A 164 23.97 -1.45 -15.16
CA GLN A 164 22.59 -1.78 -15.51
C GLN A 164 22.01 -2.89 -14.61
N LEU A 165 22.80 -3.94 -14.34
CA LEU A 165 22.37 -5.00 -13.42
C LEU A 165 22.15 -4.45 -12.01
N ARG A 166 23.08 -3.62 -11.49
CA ARG A 166 22.95 -3.03 -10.16
C ARG A 166 21.64 -2.23 -10.03
N ASN A 167 21.37 -1.35 -10.98
CA ASN A 167 20.19 -0.50 -10.93
C ASN A 167 18.89 -1.29 -11.11
N ALA A 168 18.85 -2.27 -12.01
CA ALA A 168 17.67 -3.11 -12.17
C ALA A 168 17.42 -4.00 -10.94
N PHE A 169 18.46 -4.56 -10.33
CA PHE A 169 18.35 -5.36 -9.10
C PHE A 169 17.89 -4.50 -7.92
N MET A 170 18.48 -3.31 -7.74
CA MET A 170 18.06 -2.34 -6.72
C MET A 170 16.60 -1.94 -6.90
N ALA A 171 16.18 -1.66 -8.15
CA ALA A 171 14.80 -1.32 -8.45
C ALA A 171 13.83 -2.44 -8.05
N VAL A 172 14.15 -3.71 -8.34
CA VAL A 172 13.34 -4.86 -7.89
C VAL A 172 13.28 -4.93 -6.36
N CYS A 173 14.41 -4.79 -5.67
CA CYS A 173 14.45 -4.83 -4.20
C CYS A 173 13.62 -3.71 -3.54
N ASN A 174 13.57 -2.54 -4.17
CA ASN A 174 12.92 -1.36 -3.60
C ASN A 174 11.42 -1.29 -3.93
N ASP A 175 11.01 -1.89 -5.05
CA ASP A 175 9.60 -1.94 -5.44
C ASP A 175 8.84 -3.14 -4.83
N HIS A 176 9.53 -4.24 -4.50
CA HIS A 176 8.91 -5.53 -4.18
C HIS A 176 9.22 -6.03 -2.77
N PRO A 177 8.61 -5.44 -1.73
CA PRO A 177 8.76 -5.88 -0.34
C PRO A 177 8.24 -7.31 -0.10
N GLU A 178 7.38 -7.83 -0.98
CA GLU A 178 6.87 -9.19 -0.94
C GLU A 178 7.94 -10.25 -1.27
N LEU A 179 9.05 -9.86 -1.92
CA LEU A 179 10.16 -10.75 -2.20
C LEU A 179 11.07 -10.97 -0.98
N PHE A 180 10.49 -11.14 0.19
CA PHE A 180 11.21 -11.25 1.46
C PHE A 180 12.25 -12.39 1.51
N TRP A 181 12.14 -13.33 0.60
CA TRP A 181 13.08 -14.45 0.47
C TRP A 181 14.33 -14.13 -0.36
N MET A 182 14.35 -13.02 -1.08
CA MET A 182 15.49 -12.57 -1.87
C MET A 182 16.44 -11.73 -1.02
N ASN A 183 17.73 -12.08 -1.02
CA ASN A 183 18.75 -11.27 -0.37
C ASN A 183 19.03 -9.98 -1.12
N THR A 184 19.53 -8.97 -0.44
CA THR A 184 20.02 -7.71 -1.01
C THR A 184 21.39 -7.85 -1.66
N ALA A 185 22.05 -9.01 -1.53
CA ALA A 185 23.32 -9.32 -2.17
C ALA A 185 23.13 -10.33 -3.32
N TYR A 186 23.85 -10.14 -4.41
CA TYR A 186 23.84 -11.00 -5.57
C TYR A 186 25.24 -11.19 -6.15
N GLY A 187 25.44 -12.29 -6.91
CA GLY A 187 26.65 -12.55 -7.68
C GLY A 187 26.44 -12.33 -9.17
N TYR A 188 27.53 -12.14 -9.90
CA TYR A 188 27.50 -12.17 -11.35
C TYR A 188 28.85 -12.52 -11.95
N GLN A 189 28.84 -13.11 -13.15
CA GLN A 189 30.04 -13.35 -13.94
C GLN A 189 29.98 -12.52 -15.24
N TYR A 190 31.09 -11.94 -15.63
CA TYR A 190 31.15 -11.06 -16.79
C TYR A 190 32.36 -11.36 -17.68
N ALA A 191 32.19 -11.13 -18.97
CA ALA A 191 33.24 -11.29 -19.99
C ALA A 191 34.22 -10.10 -19.96
N PRO A 192 35.42 -10.21 -20.59
CA PRO A 192 36.40 -9.12 -20.66
C PRO A 192 35.89 -7.83 -21.30
N ASP A 193 34.84 -7.91 -22.14
CA ASP A 193 34.15 -6.75 -22.69
C ASP A 193 33.20 -6.08 -21.68
N GLY A 194 33.08 -6.63 -20.47
CA GLY A 194 32.21 -6.17 -19.38
C GLY A 194 30.76 -6.67 -19.49
N SER A 195 30.38 -7.41 -20.52
CA SER A 195 29.05 -7.95 -20.63
C SER A 195 28.79 -9.10 -19.64
N ILE A 196 27.65 -9.05 -18.96
CA ILE A 196 27.27 -10.08 -17.99
C ILE A 196 26.90 -11.39 -18.71
N ALA A 197 27.44 -12.49 -18.23
CA ALA A 197 27.20 -13.83 -18.71
C ALA A 197 26.28 -14.64 -17.80
N GLU A 198 26.32 -14.37 -16.50
CA GLU A 198 25.53 -15.01 -15.46
C GLU A 198 25.13 -14.02 -14.39
N ILE A 199 23.90 -14.12 -13.93
CA ILE A 199 23.39 -13.50 -12.71
C ILE A 199 23.12 -14.61 -11.70
N ASP A 200 23.57 -14.43 -10.46
CA ASP A 200 23.40 -15.39 -9.36
C ASP A 200 22.63 -14.71 -8.22
N LEU A 201 21.34 -15.03 -8.08
CA LEU A 201 20.49 -14.56 -6.99
C LEU A 201 20.72 -15.40 -5.73
N SER A 202 20.60 -14.79 -4.58
CA SER A 202 20.71 -15.44 -3.30
C SER A 202 19.38 -15.39 -2.55
N PHE A 203 18.98 -16.51 -1.94
CA PHE A 203 17.70 -16.65 -1.27
C PHE A 203 17.87 -17.08 0.19
N ASN A 204 17.04 -16.50 1.06
CA ASN A 204 17.00 -16.77 2.50
C ASN A 204 16.24 -18.05 2.86
N ILE A 205 15.40 -18.57 1.95
CA ILE A 205 14.58 -19.76 2.18
C ILE A 205 14.72 -20.76 1.03
N THR A 206 14.35 -21.98 1.29
CA THR A 206 14.29 -23.06 0.29
C THR A 206 12.88 -23.20 -0.28
N ALA A 207 12.75 -23.86 -1.42
CA ALA A 207 11.44 -24.15 -2.02
C ALA A 207 10.49 -24.90 -1.07
N THR A 208 11.02 -25.76 -0.21
CA THR A 208 10.20 -26.52 0.76
C THR A 208 9.69 -25.68 1.92
N GLN A 209 10.29 -24.52 2.18
CA GLN A 209 9.89 -23.59 3.23
C GLN A 209 8.95 -22.49 2.70
N MET A 210 8.88 -22.30 1.38
CA MET A 210 8.23 -21.15 0.76
C MET A 210 6.75 -21.02 1.14
N ASP A 211 5.98 -22.09 1.02
CA ASP A 211 4.52 -22.02 1.29
C ASP A 211 4.25 -21.68 2.76
N THR A 212 5.02 -22.26 3.68
CA THR A 212 4.90 -21.94 5.11
C THR A 212 5.30 -20.50 5.41
N ALA A 213 6.38 -20.02 4.79
CA ALA A 213 6.84 -18.65 4.99
C ALA A 213 5.88 -17.62 4.40
N LYS A 214 5.33 -17.88 3.20
CA LYS A 214 4.30 -17.03 2.60
C LYS A 214 3.04 -16.97 3.47
N ALA A 215 2.55 -18.10 3.95
CA ALA A 215 1.38 -18.14 4.82
C ALA A 215 1.60 -17.36 6.13
N ALA A 216 2.79 -17.47 6.74
CA ALA A 216 3.13 -16.68 7.92
C ALA A 216 3.22 -15.17 7.62
N PHE A 217 3.79 -14.81 6.47
CA PHE A 217 3.90 -13.43 6.02
C PHE A 217 2.52 -12.80 5.75
N GLU A 218 1.64 -13.51 5.06
CA GLU A 218 0.26 -13.08 4.81
C GLU A 218 -0.54 -12.94 6.11
N ALA A 219 -0.35 -13.87 7.06
CA ALA A 219 -1.00 -13.78 8.37
C ALA A 219 -0.54 -12.55 9.16
N GLY A 220 0.78 -12.29 9.23
CA GLY A 220 1.31 -11.10 9.90
C GLY A 220 0.88 -9.80 9.21
N ALA A 221 0.85 -9.78 7.89
CA ALA A 221 0.32 -8.64 7.14
C ALA A 221 -1.16 -8.39 7.43
N LYS A 222 -1.96 -9.46 7.52
CA LYS A 222 -3.38 -9.37 7.83
C LYS A 222 -3.63 -8.74 9.20
N GLU A 223 -2.83 -9.03 10.21
CA GLU A 223 -2.96 -8.43 11.55
C GLU A 223 -2.85 -6.90 11.50
N ILE A 224 -1.94 -6.36 10.66
CA ILE A 224 -1.82 -4.92 10.46
C ILE A 224 -2.98 -4.39 9.60
N LEU A 225 -3.33 -5.07 8.50
CA LEU A 225 -4.44 -4.68 7.63
C LEU A 225 -5.77 -4.61 8.38
N ASP A 226 -6.01 -5.53 9.32
CA ASP A 226 -7.22 -5.53 10.14
C ASP A 226 -7.38 -4.23 10.98
N GLN A 227 -6.27 -3.53 11.31
CA GLN A 227 -6.30 -2.25 12.01
C GLN A 227 -6.80 -1.10 11.13
N THR A 228 -6.79 -1.27 9.82
CA THR A 228 -7.37 -0.29 8.87
C THR A 228 -8.87 -0.44 8.71
N TYR A 229 -9.47 -1.44 9.32
CA TYR A 229 -10.91 -1.66 9.25
C TYR A 229 -11.67 -0.45 9.78
N GLY A 230 -12.64 0.04 8.99
CA GLY A 230 -13.40 1.25 9.33
C GLY A 230 -12.67 2.57 9.07
N LYS A 231 -11.47 2.53 8.51
CA LYS A 231 -10.74 3.72 8.04
C LYS A 231 -11.11 3.99 6.58
N TYR A 232 -11.44 5.23 6.26
CA TYR A 232 -12.07 5.54 4.98
C TYR A 232 -11.17 6.37 4.07
N THR A 233 -10.33 7.22 4.63
CA THR A 233 -9.37 8.00 3.83
C THR A 233 -8.03 7.28 3.77
N ASP A 234 -7.24 7.55 2.75
CA ASP A 234 -5.89 7.00 2.66
C ASP A 234 -5.02 7.46 3.83
N TYR A 235 -5.23 8.70 4.30
CA TYR A 235 -4.58 9.19 5.51
C TYR A 235 -4.98 8.40 6.77
N ASP A 236 -6.28 8.13 6.99
CA ASP A 236 -6.71 7.36 8.16
C ASP A 236 -6.17 5.92 8.12
N LYS A 237 -6.07 5.32 6.93
CA LYS A 237 -5.46 3.99 6.74
C LYS A 237 -3.97 4.04 7.00
N GLU A 238 -3.28 5.02 6.44
CA GLU A 238 -1.86 5.25 6.65
C GLU A 238 -1.51 5.40 8.13
N ALA A 239 -2.24 6.28 8.86
CA ALA A 239 -2.04 6.47 10.29
C ALA A 239 -2.28 5.18 11.08
N ALA A 240 -3.31 4.40 10.73
CA ALA A 240 -3.57 3.12 11.38
C ALA A 240 -2.47 2.08 11.11
N VAL A 241 -1.90 2.04 9.91
CA VAL A 241 -0.77 1.17 9.57
C VAL A 241 0.49 1.60 10.32
N HIS A 242 0.76 2.91 10.37
CA HIS A 242 1.86 3.49 11.13
C HIS A 242 1.79 3.03 12.59
N ASP A 243 0.68 3.32 13.27
CA ASP A 243 0.48 2.97 14.69
C ASP A 243 0.60 1.46 14.92
N ALA A 244 -0.02 0.65 14.08
CA ALA A 244 0.01 -0.79 14.23
C ALA A 244 1.43 -1.38 14.09
N ILE A 245 2.25 -0.81 13.21
CA ILE A 245 3.66 -1.20 13.08
C ILE A 245 4.45 -0.80 14.32
N LEU A 246 4.29 0.44 14.81
CA LEU A 246 4.97 0.91 16.01
C LEU A 246 4.58 0.10 17.26
N ASP A 247 3.35 -0.39 17.32
CA ASP A 247 2.86 -1.17 18.47
C ASP A 247 3.30 -2.64 18.42
N SER A 248 3.58 -3.18 17.24
CA SER A 248 3.84 -4.62 17.04
C SER A 248 5.29 -4.98 16.76
N VAL A 249 6.13 -4.02 16.38
CA VAL A 249 7.51 -4.25 15.96
C VAL A 249 8.49 -3.62 16.95
N VAL A 250 9.61 -4.27 17.18
CA VAL A 250 10.69 -3.76 18.04
C VAL A 250 11.98 -3.65 17.24
N TYR A 251 12.71 -2.55 17.43
CA TYR A 251 14.00 -2.38 16.76
C TYR A 251 15.05 -3.36 17.30
N ASP A 252 15.60 -4.22 16.42
CA ASP A 252 16.61 -5.20 16.78
C ASP A 252 17.58 -5.48 15.61
N LYS A 253 18.84 -5.08 15.77
CA LYS A 253 19.91 -5.33 14.78
C LYS A 253 20.25 -6.82 14.62
N ASN A 254 19.89 -7.67 15.58
CA ASN A 254 20.15 -9.09 15.55
C ASN A 254 18.94 -9.92 15.06
N ALA A 255 17.88 -9.27 14.63
CA ALA A 255 16.72 -9.99 14.11
C ALA A 255 17.09 -10.79 12.84
N PRO A 256 16.59 -12.03 12.68
CA PRO A 256 16.78 -12.78 11.44
C PRO A 256 16.17 -12.03 10.26
N VAL A 257 16.83 -12.09 9.10
CA VAL A 257 16.39 -11.45 7.85
C VAL A 257 15.90 -10.02 8.02
N ASN A 258 16.58 -9.26 8.86
CA ASN A 258 16.18 -7.92 9.32
C ASN A 258 16.07 -6.87 8.21
N GLN A 259 16.53 -7.17 7.00
CA GLN A 259 16.36 -6.29 5.84
C GLN A 259 15.02 -6.51 5.11
N SER A 260 14.19 -7.44 5.55
CA SER A 260 12.94 -7.80 4.89
C SER A 260 11.69 -7.41 5.68
N ALA A 261 10.58 -7.20 4.97
CA ALA A 261 9.26 -7.02 5.59
C ALA A 261 8.86 -8.24 6.47
N TYR A 262 9.34 -9.43 6.15
CA TYR A 262 9.09 -10.64 6.93
C TYR A 262 9.57 -10.51 8.38
N SER A 263 10.73 -9.91 8.59
CA SER A 263 11.28 -9.71 9.93
C SER A 263 10.35 -8.87 10.81
N ALA A 264 9.77 -7.81 10.25
CA ALA A 264 8.78 -7.00 10.95
C ALA A 264 7.45 -7.74 11.15
N LEU A 265 6.85 -8.22 10.07
CA LEU A 265 5.48 -8.74 10.08
C LEU A 265 5.33 -10.13 10.73
N VAL A 266 6.39 -10.96 10.72
CA VAL A 266 6.33 -12.32 11.29
C VAL A 266 7.11 -12.43 12.59
N ASN A 267 8.31 -11.83 12.65
CA ASN A 267 9.16 -11.94 13.84
C ASN A 267 8.91 -10.81 14.85
N GLY A 268 8.18 -9.74 14.48
CA GLY A 268 7.89 -8.60 15.33
C GLY A 268 9.14 -7.81 15.72
N ARG A 269 10.25 -7.96 14.99
CA ARG A 269 11.50 -7.26 15.29
C ARG A 269 12.38 -7.15 14.05
N THR A 270 12.96 -5.98 13.82
CA THR A 270 13.73 -5.69 12.63
C THR A 270 14.60 -4.43 12.78
N VAL A 271 15.24 -3.99 11.70
CA VAL A 271 15.90 -2.68 11.56
C VAL A 271 15.09 -1.78 10.64
N CYS A 272 15.56 -0.56 10.39
CA CYS A 272 14.88 0.44 9.54
C CYS A 272 14.41 -0.13 8.18
N ALA A 273 15.23 -0.97 7.53
CA ALA A 273 14.87 -1.60 6.26
C ALA A 273 13.62 -2.48 6.35
N GLY A 274 13.48 -3.25 7.42
CA GLY A 274 12.31 -4.10 7.63
C GLY A 274 11.06 -3.31 8.00
N TYR A 275 11.20 -2.25 8.85
CA TYR A 275 10.12 -1.30 9.13
C TYR A 275 9.58 -0.69 7.83
N ALA A 276 10.47 -0.10 7.04
CA ALA A 276 10.09 0.59 5.81
C ALA A 276 9.47 -0.36 4.77
N ARG A 277 9.99 -1.59 4.63
CA ARG A 277 9.41 -2.58 3.72
C ARG A 277 8.08 -3.14 4.20
N ALA A 278 7.90 -3.32 5.51
CA ALA A 278 6.61 -3.74 6.06
C ALA A 278 5.54 -2.66 5.83
N PHE A 279 5.87 -1.42 6.14
CA PHE A 279 4.98 -0.29 5.88
C PHE A 279 4.63 -0.18 4.39
N GLN A 280 5.62 -0.24 3.50
CA GLN A 280 5.42 -0.23 2.04
C GLN A 280 4.48 -1.37 1.61
N TYR A 281 4.74 -2.60 2.06
CA TYR A 281 3.92 -3.75 1.68
C TYR A 281 2.45 -3.57 2.05
N ILE A 282 2.18 -3.18 3.29
CA ILE A 282 0.80 -2.97 3.76
C ILE A 282 0.11 -1.85 2.99
N MET A 283 0.80 -0.73 2.75
CA MET A 283 0.24 0.38 1.97
C MET A 283 -0.06 -0.03 0.52
N GLN A 284 0.81 -0.82 -0.11
CA GLN A 284 0.57 -1.39 -1.44
C GLN A 284 -0.65 -2.33 -1.46
N GLN A 285 -0.87 -3.14 -0.42
CA GLN A 285 -2.07 -3.97 -0.28
C GLN A 285 -3.36 -3.13 -0.17
N LEU A 286 -3.26 -1.93 0.38
CA LEU A 286 -4.37 -0.96 0.46
C LEU A 286 -4.56 -0.16 -0.83
N GLY A 287 -3.70 -0.36 -1.84
CA GLY A 287 -3.72 0.40 -3.09
C GLY A 287 -3.18 1.83 -2.95
N ILE A 288 -2.50 2.14 -1.84
CA ILE A 288 -1.93 3.46 -1.56
C ILE A 288 -0.45 3.45 -2.01
N PRO A 289 -0.03 4.32 -2.94
CA PRO A 289 1.35 4.36 -3.39
C PRO A 289 2.29 4.71 -2.23
N CYS A 290 3.19 3.79 -1.92
CA CYS A 290 4.18 3.92 -0.87
C CYS A 290 5.53 3.40 -1.37
N TYR A 291 6.55 4.23 -1.31
CA TYR A 291 7.86 4.00 -1.88
C TYR A 291 8.89 3.75 -0.79
N TYR A 292 9.71 2.74 -0.97
CA TYR A 292 10.87 2.51 -0.13
C TYR A 292 11.97 3.50 -0.48
N VAL A 293 12.61 4.10 0.49
CA VAL A 293 13.68 5.09 0.30
C VAL A 293 14.97 4.59 0.93
N GLU A 294 16.02 4.55 0.14
CA GLU A 294 17.39 4.37 0.63
C GLU A 294 18.06 5.71 0.83
N GLY A 295 18.74 5.87 1.96
CA GLY A 295 19.39 7.12 2.24
C GLY A 295 20.38 7.08 3.39
N HIS A 296 20.64 8.24 3.94
CA HIS A 296 21.54 8.47 5.05
C HIS A 296 20.89 9.35 6.11
N ALA A 297 20.99 8.91 7.35
CA ALA A 297 20.57 9.65 8.54
C ALA A 297 21.59 9.43 9.67
N GLY A 298 22.82 9.93 9.45
CA GLY A 298 23.98 9.64 10.29
C GLY A 298 24.70 8.33 9.95
N GLU A 299 23.95 7.31 9.56
CA GLU A 299 24.39 6.03 8.97
C GLU A 299 23.45 5.69 7.81
N ASN A 300 23.67 4.56 7.13
CA ASN A 300 22.73 4.08 6.12
C ASN A 300 21.36 3.81 6.75
N HIS A 301 20.34 4.35 6.14
CA HIS A 301 18.98 4.37 6.68
C HIS A 301 17.93 4.19 5.60
N ALA A 302 16.77 3.66 5.98
CA ALA A 302 15.64 3.49 5.10
C ALA A 302 14.36 4.02 5.74
N TRP A 303 13.50 4.63 4.93
CA TRP A 303 12.19 5.15 5.30
C TRP A 303 11.23 5.06 4.12
N ASN A 304 10.10 5.74 4.17
CA ASN A 304 9.11 5.70 3.10
C ASN A 304 8.73 7.09 2.58
N ILE A 305 8.20 7.10 1.36
CA ILE A 305 7.43 8.20 0.79
C ILE A 305 6.04 7.68 0.49
N VAL A 306 5.02 8.37 0.99
CA VAL A 306 3.62 8.06 0.74
C VAL A 306 3.00 9.12 -0.16
N LYS A 307 2.16 8.70 -1.11
CA LYS A 307 1.36 9.59 -1.94
C LYS A 307 -0.05 9.69 -1.38
N LEU A 308 -0.44 10.88 -0.98
CA LEU A 308 -1.81 11.22 -0.63
C LEU A 308 -2.42 12.14 -1.69
N ASP A 309 -3.62 12.63 -1.45
CA ASP A 309 -4.41 13.39 -2.43
C ASP A 309 -3.79 14.74 -2.85
N ASP A 310 -3.03 15.40 -1.96
CA ASP A 310 -2.42 16.71 -2.23
C ASP A 310 -0.91 16.66 -2.54
N GLY A 311 -0.27 15.48 -2.46
CA GLY A 311 1.15 15.37 -2.71
C GLY A 311 1.83 14.17 -2.08
N TYR A 312 3.13 14.27 -1.94
CA TYR A 312 3.98 13.22 -1.35
C TYR A 312 4.49 13.66 0.01
N TYR A 313 4.69 12.67 0.89
CA TYR A 313 5.12 12.85 2.27
C TYR A 313 6.20 11.83 2.65
N ASN A 314 7.19 12.25 3.41
CA ASN A 314 8.13 11.34 4.04
C ASN A 314 7.54 10.76 5.33
N VAL A 315 7.76 9.47 5.56
CA VAL A 315 7.33 8.74 6.78
C VAL A 315 8.46 7.84 7.24
N ASP A 316 8.87 7.95 8.49
CA ASP A 316 9.87 7.08 9.10
C ASP A 316 9.33 6.40 10.36
N THR A 317 8.72 5.25 10.16
CA THR A 317 8.18 4.42 11.25
C THR A 317 9.26 3.94 12.23
N THR A 318 10.53 3.86 11.82
CA THR A 318 11.63 3.48 12.71
C THR A 318 11.94 4.57 13.73
N TRP A 319 11.96 5.82 13.27
CA TRP A 319 12.30 6.95 14.12
C TRP A 319 11.11 7.43 14.95
N ASP A 320 9.89 7.08 14.56
CA ASP A 320 8.68 7.31 15.37
C ASP A 320 8.45 6.21 16.42
N ASP A 321 9.05 5.01 16.27
CA ASP A 321 9.02 3.94 17.27
C ASP A 321 9.98 4.26 18.43
N THR A 322 9.50 5.09 19.31
CA THR A 322 10.18 5.54 20.53
C THR A 322 9.32 5.23 21.76
N ASN A 323 9.75 5.60 22.96
CA ASN A 323 8.94 5.43 24.16
C ASN A 323 8.71 6.79 24.83
N PRO A 324 7.50 7.39 24.72
CA PRO A 324 6.36 6.95 23.92
C PRO A 324 6.59 7.07 22.41
N ASN A 325 5.76 6.36 21.60
CA ASN A 325 5.71 6.52 20.15
C ASN A 325 5.38 7.97 19.77
N THR A 326 5.92 8.42 18.63
CA THR A 326 5.75 9.80 18.16
C THR A 326 5.23 9.83 16.71
N TYR A 327 4.91 11.03 16.25
CA TYR A 327 4.61 11.38 14.87
C TYR A 327 5.58 12.45 14.35
N ASP A 328 6.76 12.56 14.97
CA ASP A 328 7.76 13.57 14.60
C ASP A 328 8.29 13.39 13.17
N TYR A 329 8.19 12.17 12.65
CA TYR A 329 8.65 11.78 11.31
C TYR A 329 7.53 11.27 10.40
N PHE A 330 6.29 11.49 10.80
CA PHE A 330 5.10 11.11 10.04
C PHE A 330 4.63 12.27 9.16
N ASN A 331 4.41 12.01 7.88
CA ASN A 331 3.92 12.98 6.88
C ASN A 331 4.71 14.30 6.83
N CYS A 332 6.03 14.20 6.78
CA CYS A 332 6.93 15.32 6.72
C CYS A 332 7.28 15.73 5.28
N SER A 333 7.60 17.01 5.09
CA SER A 333 8.14 17.49 3.82
C SER A 333 9.63 17.19 3.65
N ASP A 334 10.16 17.34 2.44
CA ASP A 334 11.61 17.28 2.20
C ASP A 334 12.37 18.38 2.96
N ALA A 335 11.74 19.53 3.18
CA ALA A 335 12.34 20.61 3.97
C ALA A 335 12.51 20.23 5.45
N ASP A 336 11.58 19.44 6.01
CA ASP A 336 11.69 18.92 7.38
C ASP A 336 12.78 17.87 7.47
N TYR A 337 12.81 16.94 6.52
CA TYR A 337 13.77 15.84 6.45
C TYR A 337 15.20 16.32 6.09
N SER A 338 15.34 17.44 5.39
CA SER A 338 16.66 18.00 5.05
C SER A 338 17.56 18.27 6.27
N LYS A 339 17.00 18.30 7.47
CA LYS A 339 17.74 18.51 8.73
C LYS A 339 18.48 17.25 9.19
N ASN A 340 18.03 16.07 8.78
CA ASN A 340 18.49 14.80 9.35
C ASN A 340 18.44 13.59 8.41
N HIS A 341 17.88 13.73 7.20
CA HIS A 341 17.78 12.66 6.20
C HIS A 341 18.28 13.14 4.83
N VAL A 342 18.97 12.28 4.12
CA VAL A 342 19.44 12.53 2.74
C VAL A 342 19.15 11.28 1.91
N ARG A 343 18.38 11.41 0.82
CA ARG A 343 18.13 10.30 -0.11
C ARG A 343 19.40 9.99 -0.88
N ARG A 344 19.64 8.71 -1.15
CA ARG A 344 20.79 8.21 -1.93
C ARG A 344 20.32 7.30 -3.05
N GLU A 345 21.24 6.89 -3.89
CA GLU A 345 21.03 5.93 -4.96
C GLU A 345 19.83 6.31 -5.86
N LEU A 346 19.06 5.34 -6.32
CA LEU A 346 17.87 5.60 -7.13
C LEU A 346 16.79 6.42 -6.41
N SER A 347 16.82 6.47 -5.08
CA SER A 347 15.82 7.21 -4.30
C SER A 347 15.89 8.73 -4.49
N VAL A 348 16.99 9.25 -5.04
CA VAL A 348 17.11 10.70 -5.40
C VAL A 348 16.13 11.10 -6.51
N TYR A 349 15.69 10.15 -7.32
CA TYR A 349 14.76 10.38 -8.43
C TYR A 349 13.28 10.23 -8.03
N LEU A 350 12.97 9.80 -6.80
CA LEU A 350 11.61 9.77 -6.30
C LEU A 350 11.01 11.18 -6.23
N PRO A 351 9.69 11.31 -6.33
CA PRO A 351 9.04 12.61 -6.27
C PRO A 351 9.41 13.42 -5.04
N PRO A 352 9.48 14.76 -5.14
CA PRO A 352 9.70 15.62 -3.97
C PRO A 352 8.49 15.57 -3.04
N CYS A 353 8.75 15.53 -1.73
CA CYS A 353 7.72 15.55 -0.70
C CYS A 353 7.36 17.00 -0.36
N ASN A 354 6.25 17.46 -0.90
CA ASN A 354 5.77 18.83 -0.79
C ASN A 354 4.28 18.93 -0.41
N GLY A 355 3.67 17.82 -0.01
CA GLY A 355 2.32 17.79 0.54
C GLY A 355 2.22 18.69 1.77
N THR A 356 1.08 19.29 2.01
CA THR A 356 0.87 20.27 3.07
C THR A 356 -0.32 19.95 3.96
N LYS A 357 -1.31 19.25 3.43
CA LYS A 357 -2.60 19.00 4.09
C LYS A 357 -2.47 18.11 5.33
N TYR A 358 -1.55 17.15 5.31
CA TYR A 358 -1.38 16.15 6.36
C TYR A 358 -0.11 16.32 7.18
N ARG A 359 0.57 17.46 7.02
CA ARG A 359 1.75 17.81 7.81
C ARG A 359 1.38 18.24 9.22
N ASN A 360 2.14 17.77 10.21
CA ASN A 360 2.10 18.26 11.60
C ASN A 360 0.69 18.31 12.20
N LEU A 361 -0.09 17.26 12.03
CA LEU A 361 -1.45 17.21 12.60
C LEU A 361 -1.49 17.27 14.12
N GLU A 362 -0.37 17.00 14.82
CA GLU A 362 -0.30 17.23 16.28
C GLU A 362 -0.31 18.70 16.66
N GLU A 363 0.24 19.59 15.83
CA GLU A 363 0.14 21.04 16.05
C GLU A 363 -1.24 21.61 15.68
N ASN A 364 -2.00 20.89 14.87
CA ASN A 364 -3.37 21.26 14.46
C ASN A 364 -4.46 20.72 15.38
N THR A 365 -4.15 20.21 16.56
CA THR A 365 -5.14 19.93 17.63
C THR A 365 -5.69 21.20 18.30
N GLN A 366 -5.26 22.38 17.89
CA GLN A 366 -6.14 23.54 18.03
C GLN A 366 -7.19 23.39 16.94
N PRO A 367 -8.48 23.24 17.29
CA PRO A 367 -9.49 23.40 16.28
C PRO A 367 -9.30 24.82 15.72
N GLU A 368 -8.70 24.94 14.55
CA GLU A 368 -9.06 26.08 13.74
C GLU A 368 -10.57 25.99 13.69
N GLN A 369 -11.23 26.96 14.27
CA GLN A 369 -12.62 27.22 13.98
C GLN A 369 -12.67 27.61 12.51
N ASP A 370 -12.36 26.65 11.65
CA ASP A 370 -12.79 26.75 10.29
C ASP A 370 -14.30 26.58 10.34
N ASN A 371 -14.99 27.70 10.15
CA ASN A 371 -16.45 27.74 10.02
C ASN A 371 -16.93 26.95 8.80
N ASN A 372 -16.07 26.12 8.24
CA ASN A 372 -16.31 25.23 7.14
C ASN A 372 -16.16 23.78 7.58
N THR A 373 -16.96 23.36 8.56
CA THR A 373 -17.14 21.97 8.96
C THR A 373 -17.68 21.06 7.83
N GLN A 374 -17.62 21.55 6.58
CA GLN A 374 -18.07 20.80 5.42
C GLN A 374 -16.98 19.95 4.76
N ASP A 375 -15.73 20.14 5.13
CA ASP A 375 -14.61 19.55 4.38
C ASP A 375 -13.89 18.37 5.06
N ILE A 376 -14.47 17.76 6.08
CA ILE A 376 -14.05 16.42 6.44
C ILE A 376 -14.80 15.45 5.53
N VAL A 377 -14.46 15.54 4.30
CA VAL A 377 -14.93 14.65 3.26
C VAL A 377 -14.08 13.41 3.32
N TYR A 378 -14.62 12.36 3.86
CA TYR A 378 -13.99 11.05 3.77
C TYR A 378 -14.11 10.55 2.35
N VAL A 379 -13.01 10.56 1.63
CA VAL A 379 -12.95 10.08 0.25
C VAL A 379 -13.52 8.66 0.19
N GLY A 380 -14.38 8.40 -0.78
CA GLY A 380 -15.06 7.11 -0.94
C GLY A 380 -16.31 6.89 -0.08
N TYR A 381 -16.56 7.75 0.93
CA TYR A 381 -17.74 7.64 1.81
C TYR A 381 -18.44 8.97 2.02
N VAL A 382 -18.16 9.93 1.16
CA VAL A 382 -18.82 11.22 1.20
C VAL A 382 -20.25 11.06 0.77
N THR A 383 -21.13 11.34 1.65
CA THR A 383 -22.53 11.39 1.29
C THR A 383 -22.78 12.59 0.39
N PRO A 384 -23.49 12.40 -0.71
CA PRO A 384 -23.89 13.50 -1.59
C PRO A 384 -24.66 14.61 -0.87
N THR A 385 -25.23 14.33 0.27
CA THR A 385 -25.94 15.29 1.11
C THR A 385 -25.05 16.30 1.81
N GLN A 386 -23.75 16.09 1.83
CA GLN A 386 -22.82 17.08 2.39
C GLN A 386 -22.37 18.12 1.35
N THR A 387 -22.62 17.90 0.11
CA THR A 387 -22.63 18.93 -0.90
C THR A 387 -23.95 19.70 -0.81
N THR A 388 -24.30 20.12 0.38
CA THR A 388 -25.35 21.13 0.49
C THR A 388 -24.83 22.34 -0.23
N THR A 389 -25.60 22.71 -1.22
CA THR A 389 -25.66 24.05 -1.79
C THR A 389 -25.20 25.07 -0.76
N PRO A 390 -24.26 25.93 -1.12
CA PRO A 390 -23.96 27.06 -0.26
C PRO A 390 -25.30 27.76 0.02
N SER A 391 -25.70 27.77 1.27
CA SER A 391 -26.78 28.62 1.70
C SER A 391 -26.38 30.02 1.30
N GLN A 392 -27.03 30.52 0.29
CA GLN A 392 -26.94 31.93 0.01
C GLN A 392 -27.36 32.64 1.29
N SER A 393 -26.37 33.21 1.94
CA SER A 393 -26.56 34.19 2.99
C SER A 393 -27.20 35.39 2.33
N THR A 394 -28.51 35.35 2.18
CA THR A 394 -29.30 36.56 1.97
C THR A 394 -29.35 37.22 3.31
N THR A 395 -28.54 38.24 3.45
CA THR A 395 -28.71 39.28 4.47
C THR A 395 -30.11 39.89 4.31
N THR A 396 -31.08 39.38 5.04
CA THR A 396 -32.38 40.03 5.14
C THR A 396 -32.43 40.78 6.45
N THR A 397 -32.34 42.04 6.33
CA THR A 397 -32.59 43.06 7.35
C THR A 397 -33.92 42.79 8.04
N THR A 398 -33.87 42.62 9.34
CA THR A 398 -35.00 42.43 10.22
C THR A 398 -35.90 43.65 10.17
N THR A 399 -37.15 43.46 9.80
CA THR A 399 -38.23 44.39 10.19
C THR A 399 -39.29 43.56 10.91
N THR A 400 -39.38 43.80 12.19
CA THR A 400 -40.40 43.27 13.10
C THR A 400 -41.78 43.79 12.72
N THR A 401 -42.72 42.89 12.49
CA THR A 401 -44.13 43.25 12.66
C THR A 401 -44.91 42.04 13.14
N THR A 402 -45.40 42.17 14.33
CA THR A 402 -46.31 41.26 15.03
C THR A 402 -47.69 41.32 14.39
N GLN A 403 -48.26 40.17 14.02
CA GLN A 403 -49.73 40.02 14.17
C GLN A 403 -50.14 38.53 14.17
N THR A 404 -50.94 38.27 15.15
CA THR A 404 -51.70 37.10 15.52
C THR A 404 -52.79 36.80 14.51
N THR A 405 -53.03 35.53 14.16
CA THR A 405 -54.33 34.82 14.19
C THR A 405 -54.21 33.37 13.71
N THR A 406 -54.78 32.48 14.48
CA THR A 406 -55.17 31.09 14.21
C THR A 406 -56.44 31.00 13.38
N PRO A 407 -56.96 29.80 13.00
CA PRO A 407 -56.40 28.57 12.47
C PRO A 407 -57.13 28.12 11.20
N ASP A 408 -56.66 27.17 10.44
CA ASP A 408 -57.46 25.99 10.06
C ASP A 408 -56.71 24.97 9.17
N THR A 409 -56.79 23.77 9.63
CA THR A 409 -56.95 22.44 9.02
C THR A 409 -56.19 22.02 7.74
N THR A 410 -55.58 20.88 7.95
CA THR A 410 -55.43 19.63 7.12
C THR A 410 -54.30 19.55 6.11
N THR A 411 -53.41 18.70 6.35
CA THR A 411 -53.17 17.34 5.83
C THR A 411 -51.70 16.98 5.83
N THR A 412 -51.35 16.08 6.72
CA THR A 412 -50.39 14.99 6.66
C THR A 412 -49.22 15.09 5.66
N GLY A 413 -48.08 15.28 6.21
CA GLY A 413 -46.81 14.90 5.67
C GLY A 413 -45.83 14.71 6.85
N GLN A 414 -45.89 13.57 7.48
CA GLN A 414 -45.06 13.24 8.63
C GLN A 414 -43.63 12.93 8.15
N THR A 415 -42.78 13.90 8.20
CA THR A 415 -41.34 13.67 8.19
C THR A 415 -40.96 13.32 9.62
N THR A 416 -40.84 12.05 9.91
CA THR A 416 -40.27 11.61 11.16
C THR A 416 -38.76 11.81 11.06
N THR A 417 -38.28 12.90 11.57
CA THR A 417 -36.92 13.01 12.07
C THR A 417 -36.85 12.12 13.32
N SER A 418 -36.35 10.91 13.18
CA SER A 418 -35.95 10.12 14.32
C SER A 418 -34.61 10.67 14.81
N ASP A 419 -34.68 11.55 15.80
CA ASP A 419 -33.58 11.84 16.70
C ASP A 419 -33.26 10.55 17.45
N SER A 420 -32.28 9.80 16.98
CA SER A 420 -31.69 8.76 17.79
C SER A 420 -30.51 9.36 18.55
N THR A 421 -30.78 9.87 19.74
CA THR A 421 -29.75 10.06 20.76
C THR A 421 -29.19 8.68 21.11
N THR A 422 -28.10 8.31 20.49
CA THR A 422 -27.27 7.20 20.95
C THR A 422 -26.05 7.81 21.60
N THR A 423 -26.01 7.69 22.88
CA THR A 423 -24.82 7.84 23.71
C THR A 423 -23.81 6.78 23.31
N SER A 424 -22.58 7.23 23.09
CA SER A 424 -21.36 6.42 22.98
C SER A 424 -21.04 5.86 21.63
N GLY A 425 -20.12 6.53 20.98
CA GLY A 425 -19.12 5.94 20.11
C GLY A 425 -19.64 5.38 18.79
N THR A 426 -19.70 6.20 17.83
CA THR A 426 -19.28 5.90 16.48
C THR A 426 -19.85 6.93 15.52
N THR A 427 -19.06 7.93 15.28
CA THR A 427 -19.24 8.88 14.18
C THR A 427 -19.41 8.17 12.83
N THR A 428 -18.91 6.95 12.70
CA THR A 428 -18.97 6.09 11.52
C THR A 428 -20.37 5.60 11.21
N GLN A 429 -21.13 5.16 12.22
CA GLN A 429 -22.50 4.68 12.03
C GLN A 429 -23.42 5.76 11.50
N THR A 430 -23.31 6.98 12.04
CA THR A 430 -24.12 8.13 11.61
C THR A 430 -23.88 8.48 10.14
N ARG A 431 -22.65 8.30 9.64
CA ARG A 431 -22.33 8.58 8.24
C ARG A 431 -22.86 7.53 7.28
N ILE A 432 -22.69 6.25 7.62
CA ILE A 432 -23.24 5.17 6.81
C ILE A 432 -24.75 5.30 6.72
N THR A 433 -25.42 5.59 7.83
CA THR A 433 -26.86 5.80 7.87
C THR A 433 -27.30 7.02 7.04
N ALA A 434 -26.53 8.11 7.08
CA ALA A 434 -26.82 9.29 6.27
C ALA A 434 -26.68 9.01 4.76
N HIS A 435 -25.66 8.23 4.39
CA HIS A 435 -25.50 7.81 3.01
C HIS A 435 -26.63 6.86 2.57
N ALA A 436 -27.00 5.92 3.42
CA ALA A 436 -28.11 5.01 3.20
C ALA A 436 -29.43 5.78 2.94
N VAL A 437 -29.71 6.76 3.78
CA VAL A 437 -30.92 7.58 3.62
C VAL A 437 -30.94 8.34 2.27
N SER A 438 -29.80 8.83 1.81
CA SER A 438 -29.77 9.52 0.52
C SER A 438 -30.04 8.61 -0.67
N ASN A 439 -29.60 7.35 -0.58
CA ASN A 439 -29.80 6.38 -1.65
C ASN A 439 -31.14 5.65 -1.55
N ALA A 440 -31.63 5.39 -0.34
CA ALA A 440 -32.95 4.78 -0.09
C ALA A 440 -34.11 5.66 -0.61
N ALA A 441 -33.90 6.96 -0.77
CA ALA A 441 -34.88 7.88 -1.34
C ALA A 441 -35.12 7.68 -2.85
N GLY A 442 -34.57 6.62 -3.45
CA GLY A 442 -34.77 6.30 -4.86
C GLY A 442 -34.03 7.24 -5.79
N SER A 443 -32.85 7.71 -5.35
CA SER A 443 -31.93 8.39 -6.25
C SER A 443 -31.67 7.52 -7.46
N THR A 444 -31.95 8.03 -8.62
CA THR A 444 -31.64 7.40 -9.90
C THR A 444 -30.21 7.70 -10.32
N ASP A 445 -29.37 8.12 -9.38
CA ASP A 445 -28.00 8.48 -9.65
C ASP A 445 -27.21 7.26 -10.11
N THR A 446 -26.60 7.42 -11.25
CA THR A 446 -25.81 6.36 -11.86
C THR A 446 -24.47 6.25 -11.16
N ILE A 447 -24.19 5.10 -10.60
CA ILE A 447 -22.92 4.80 -9.93
C ILE A 447 -21.83 4.67 -10.99
N SER A 448 -20.69 5.35 -10.81
CA SER A 448 -19.57 5.37 -11.75
C SER A 448 -18.25 4.80 -11.19
N ALA A 449 -18.20 4.49 -9.89
CA ALA A 449 -17.04 3.89 -9.24
C ALA A 449 -17.41 2.63 -8.45
N LEU A 450 -16.44 1.72 -8.28
CA LEU A 450 -16.65 0.47 -7.54
C LEU A 450 -16.89 0.72 -6.04
N ASP A 451 -16.19 1.68 -5.47
CA ASP A 451 -16.33 2.03 -4.06
C ASP A 451 -17.71 2.61 -3.74
N ASP A 452 -18.23 3.48 -4.60
CA ASP A 452 -19.60 3.99 -4.49
C ASP A 452 -20.63 2.88 -4.59
N TYR A 453 -20.37 1.88 -5.44
CA TYR A 453 -21.21 0.69 -5.55
C TYR A 453 -21.24 -0.11 -4.24
N TYR A 454 -20.12 -0.31 -3.58
CA TYR A 454 -20.07 -0.99 -2.30
C TYR A 454 -20.78 -0.21 -1.20
N VAL A 455 -20.61 1.10 -1.17
CA VAL A 455 -21.30 1.97 -0.21
C VAL A 455 -22.81 1.91 -0.41
N ASP A 456 -23.26 1.95 -1.65
CA ASP A 456 -24.69 1.87 -1.98
C ASP A 456 -25.28 0.50 -1.57
N CYS A 457 -24.58 -0.60 -1.85
CA CYS A 457 -24.97 -1.95 -1.40
C CYS A 457 -25.09 -2.03 0.12
N LEU A 458 -24.08 -1.54 0.85
CA LEU A 458 -24.07 -1.53 2.30
C LEU A 458 -25.25 -0.72 2.86
N SER A 459 -25.51 0.46 2.29
CA SER A 459 -26.62 1.33 2.70
C SER A 459 -27.96 0.62 2.59
N HIS A 460 -28.25 -0.01 1.45
CA HIS A 460 -29.48 -0.74 1.24
C HIS A 460 -29.68 -1.89 2.25
N ILE A 461 -28.59 -2.59 2.60
CA ILE A 461 -28.65 -3.69 3.56
C ILE A 461 -28.87 -3.16 4.99
N LEU A 462 -28.20 -2.09 5.37
CA LEU A 462 -28.32 -1.53 6.72
C LEU A 462 -29.71 -0.92 6.99
N ASP A 463 -30.29 -0.26 6.01
CA ASP A 463 -31.63 0.34 6.13
C ASP A 463 -32.77 -0.68 6.10
N SER A 464 -32.52 -1.87 5.57
CA SER A 464 -33.54 -2.89 5.46
C SER A 464 -33.68 -3.70 6.75
N ASN A 465 -34.93 -3.93 7.15
CA ASN A 465 -35.28 -4.89 8.21
C ASN A 465 -35.70 -6.27 7.65
N SER A 466 -35.66 -6.44 6.33
CA SER A 466 -36.00 -7.71 5.69
C SER A 466 -34.77 -8.62 5.59
N ASN A 467 -35.04 -9.94 5.55
CA ASN A 467 -34.03 -10.94 5.25
C ASN A 467 -34.68 -12.06 4.44
N PRO A 468 -34.38 -12.23 3.17
CA PRO A 468 -33.36 -11.52 2.39
C PRO A 468 -33.68 -10.05 2.12
N VAL A 469 -32.62 -9.27 1.92
CA VAL A 469 -32.70 -7.90 1.41
C VAL A 469 -32.60 -7.93 -0.10
N THR A 470 -33.55 -7.32 -0.79
CA THR A 470 -33.51 -7.20 -2.26
C THR A 470 -33.52 -5.73 -2.65
N PHE A 471 -32.55 -5.33 -3.48
CA PHE A 471 -32.41 -3.95 -3.93
C PHE A 471 -31.80 -3.88 -5.35
N THR A 472 -31.73 -2.70 -5.91
CA THR A 472 -31.26 -2.47 -7.28
C THR A 472 -30.41 -1.19 -7.34
N ASN A 473 -29.23 -1.30 -7.97
CA ASN A 473 -28.39 -0.16 -8.33
C ASN A 473 -28.42 0.05 -9.85
N VAL A 474 -28.00 1.24 -10.28
CA VAL A 474 -27.71 1.55 -11.69
C VAL A 474 -26.23 1.91 -11.81
N VAL A 475 -25.49 1.18 -12.63
CA VAL A 475 -24.06 1.45 -12.86
C VAL A 475 -23.84 2.00 -14.26
N SER A 476 -22.82 2.86 -14.41
CA SER A 476 -22.63 3.75 -15.54
C SER A 476 -22.44 3.03 -16.88
N ASP A 477 -21.74 1.90 -16.89
CA ASP A 477 -21.28 1.28 -18.14
C ASP A 477 -20.86 -0.18 -17.95
N GLU A 478 -20.52 -0.81 -19.06
CA GLU A 478 -20.06 -2.19 -19.11
C GLU A 478 -18.71 -2.39 -18.40
N THR A 479 -17.87 -1.38 -18.36
CA THR A 479 -16.53 -1.48 -17.73
C THR A 479 -16.68 -1.62 -16.23
N LEU A 480 -17.51 -0.79 -15.60
CA LEU A 480 -17.80 -0.91 -14.18
C LEU A 480 -18.54 -2.22 -13.88
N TRP A 481 -19.51 -2.60 -14.71
CA TRP A 481 -20.19 -3.89 -14.53
C TRP A 481 -19.21 -5.07 -14.54
N LYS A 482 -18.24 -5.10 -15.47
CA LYS A 482 -17.20 -6.14 -15.49
C LYS A 482 -16.29 -6.14 -14.25
N LYS A 483 -15.97 -4.96 -13.71
CA LYS A 483 -15.23 -4.84 -12.44
C LYS A 483 -16.04 -5.44 -11.28
N ILE A 484 -17.32 -5.12 -11.19
CA ILE A 484 -18.24 -5.67 -10.17
C ILE A 484 -18.30 -7.20 -10.26
N VAL A 485 -18.50 -7.76 -11.47
CA VAL A 485 -18.50 -9.22 -11.69
C VAL A 485 -17.19 -9.84 -11.19
N LYS A 486 -16.06 -9.25 -11.57
CA LYS A 486 -14.74 -9.74 -11.18
C LYS A 486 -14.51 -9.66 -9.67
N ALA A 487 -15.02 -8.62 -9.02
CA ALA A 487 -14.96 -8.48 -7.57
C ALA A 487 -15.71 -9.61 -6.86
N TYR A 488 -16.94 -9.93 -7.31
CA TYR A 488 -17.67 -11.09 -6.76
C TYR A 488 -16.98 -12.42 -7.02
N GLU A 489 -16.36 -12.60 -8.18
CA GLU A 489 -15.63 -13.83 -8.52
C GLU A 489 -14.37 -14.01 -7.65
N LYS A 490 -13.73 -12.93 -7.25
CA LYS A 490 -12.56 -12.93 -6.38
C LYS A 490 -12.88 -12.97 -4.88
N GLY A 491 -14.10 -12.62 -4.49
CA GLY A 491 -14.49 -12.43 -3.11
C GLY A 491 -14.29 -11.00 -2.57
N ASP A 492 -13.85 -10.06 -3.38
CA ASP A 492 -13.55 -8.66 -2.98
C ASP A 492 -14.80 -7.93 -2.40
N PHE A 493 -16.02 -8.38 -2.75
CA PHE A 493 -17.25 -7.80 -2.18
C PHE A 493 -17.40 -8.05 -0.67
N GLU A 494 -16.76 -9.07 -0.12
CA GLU A 494 -16.71 -9.34 1.31
C GLU A 494 -16.03 -8.20 2.05
N GLU A 495 -14.89 -7.77 1.53
CA GLU A 495 -14.14 -6.66 2.08
C GLU A 495 -14.86 -5.32 1.85
N GLY A 496 -15.53 -5.18 0.71
CA GLY A 496 -16.27 -3.98 0.34
C GLY A 496 -17.49 -3.70 1.23
N TYR A 497 -18.43 -4.61 1.33
CA TYR A 497 -19.68 -4.35 2.07
C TYR A 497 -20.25 -5.52 2.88
N ALA A 498 -20.01 -6.76 2.47
CA ALA A 498 -20.69 -7.91 3.09
C ALA A 498 -20.30 -8.11 4.55
N ILE A 499 -19.02 -8.07 4.88
CA ILE A 499 -18.53 -8.21 6.26
C ILE A 499 -19.09 -7.09 7.13
N ARG A 500 -19.09 -5.86 6.65
CA ARG A 500 -19.64 -4.71 7.39
C ARG A 500 -21.12 -4.89 7.68
N ALA A 501 -21.90 -5.33 6.68
CA ALA A 501 -23.32 -5.61 6.86
C ALA A 501 -23.57 -6.70 7.89
N LEU A 502 -22.78 -7.78 7.87
CA LEU A 502 -22.90 -8.86 8.84
C LEU A 502 -22.57 -8.41 10.26
N VAL A 503 -21.51 -7.63 10.44
CA VAL A 503 -21.12 -7.07 11.75
C VAL A 503 -22.22 -6.17 12.30
N GLU A 504 -22.70 -5.21 11.52
CA GLU A 504 -23.73 -4.26 11.94
C GLU A 504 -25.09 -4.92 12.23
N LYS A 505 -25.42 -5.99 11.51
CA LYS A 505 -26.65 -6.77 11.71
C LYS A 505 -26.49 -7.93 12.71
N HIS A 506 -25.32 -8.12 13.30
CA HIS A 506 -25.01 -9.23 14.21
C HIS A 506 -25.29 -10.62 13.61
N MET A 507 -24.92 -10.80 12.35
CA MET A 507 -25.13 -12.03 11.58
C MET A 507 -23.80 -12.73 11.29
N GLY A 508 -23.80 -14.05 11.16
CA GLY A 508 -22.57 -14.84 11.02
C GLY A 508 -22.14 -15.13 9.58
N SER A 509 -23.07 -15.10 8.64
CA SER A 509 -22.77 -15.40 7.23
C SER A 509 -23.80 -14.80 6.29
N CYS A 510 -23.48 -14.72 5.00
CA CYS A 510 -24.45 -14.31 3.99
C CYS A 510 -24.26 -15.05 2.66
N THR A 511 -25.30 -14.95 1.84
CA THR A 511 -25.23 -15.27 0.40
C THR A 511 -25.75 -14.08 -0.37
N VAL A 512 -25.18 -13.81 -1.56
CA VAL A 512 -25.66 -12.78 -2.44
C VAL A 512 -25.87 -13.32 -3.85
N ASP A 513 -27.05 -13.05 -4.41
CA ASP A 513 -27.37 -13.30 -5.82
C ASP A 513 -27.40 -11.94 -6.54
N VAL A 514 -26.60 -11.80 -7.59
CA VAL A 514 -26.44 -10.55 -8.33
C VAL A 514 -26.70 -10.77 -9.81
N THR A 515 -27.55 -9.93 -10.40
CA THR A 515 -27.90 -9.98 -11.81
C THR A 515 -27.77 -8.60 -12.42
N GLY A 516 -26.94 -8.45 -13.46
CA GLY A 516 -26.84 -7.22 -14.25
C GLY A 516 -27.63 -7.31 -15.54
N THR A 517 -28.39 -6.25 -15.88
CA THR A 517 -29.17 -6.14 -17.10
C THR A 517 -28.81 -4.86 -17.83
N LEU A 518 -28.29 -4.97 -19.06
CA LEU A 518 -27.97 -3.82 -19.91
C LEU A 518 -29.26 -3.07 -20.26
N GLN A 519 -29.23 -1.75 -20.06
CA GLN A 519 -30.31 -0.85 -20.39
C GLN A 519 -30.10 -0.22 -21.78
N SER A 520 -31.15 0.37 -22.34
CA SER A 520 -31.11 1.00 -23.67
C SER A 520 -30.20 2.23 -23.75
N ASP A 521 -29.88 2.85 -22.63
CA ASP A 521 -28.99 4.02 -22.49
C ASP A 521 -27.51 3.63 -22.26
N GLY A 522 -27.17 2.34 -22.23
CA GLY A 522 -25.83 1.84 -22.01
C GLY A 522 -25.46 1.58 -20.56
N THR A 523 -26.33 1.95 -19.61
CA THR A 523 -26.16 1.64 -18.18
C THR A 523 -26.50 0.18 -17.88
N TYR A 524 -26.09 -0.31 -16.70
CA TYR A 524 -26.49 -1.62 -16.21
C TYR A 524 -27.34 -1.48 -14.97
N LYS A 525 -28.55 -2.07 -15.00
CA LYS A 525 -29.36 -2.27 -13.83
C LYS A 525 -28.89 -3.52 -13.11
N VAL A 526 -28.37 -3.39 -11.89
CA VAL A 526 -27.84 -4.46 -11.07
C VAL A 526 -28.84 -4.78 -9.96
N THR A 527 -29.36 -5.98 -9.95
CA THR A 527 -30.32 -6.46 -8.93
C THR A 527 -29.63 -7.42 -7.98
N HIS A 528 -29.84 -7.21 -6.69
CA HIS A 528 -29.25 -7.99 -5.62
C HIS A 528 -30.31 -8.70 -4.79
N THR A 529 -29.95 -9.87 -4.29
CA THR A 529 -30.64 -10.53 -3.17
C THR A 529 -29.61 -10.95 -2.15
N PHE A 530 -29.56 -10.26 -1.02
CA PHE A 530 -28.61 -10.47 0.07
C PHE A 530 -29.31 -11.20 1.21
N THR A 531 -28.91 -12.45 1.47
CA THR A 531 -29.50 -13.29 2.51
C THR A 531 -28.52 -13.49 3.65
N MET A 532 -28.86 -13.08 4.85
CA MET A 532 -28.06 -13.20 6.07
C MET A 532 -28.49 -14.42 6.90
N ARG A 533 -27.53 -15.02 7.61
CA ARG A 533 -27.75 -16.19 8.48
C ARG A 533 -26.96 -16.07 9.78
#